data_abe7c4fe65c99bf2ca28e3ba25b8052c
#
_entry.id   abe7c4fe65c99bf2ca28e3ba25b8052c
#
_cell.length_a   1.000
_cell.length_b   1.000
_cell.length_c   1.000
_cell.angle_alpha   90.00
_cell.angle_beta   90.00
_cell.angle_gamma   90.00
#
_symmetry.space_group_name_H-M   'P 1'
#
loop_
_entity.id
_entity.type
_entity.pdbx_description
1 polymer ?
#
loop_
_entity_poly.entity_id
_entity_poly.type
_entity_poly.pdbx_seq_one_letter_code
_entity_poly.pdbx_strand_id
1 'polypeptide(L)'
;MPEVRAPRGRRRLAPFRRASLRLAVAGSTLAAAATLSAPAAQAAPADDIRINEVVTTGSVNDSIELFNKGTAAVDISGWIVKDDNNGSRFTVPSGTTLAPGAVRAFDVSAAFGLGSGDKARLYLPGGSTLVDSFSWTGHSAPSWSRCPDGTGAFGRAALTLGAPNDCGSGGGTSPEAWPGGTSVTTADGSDVFGPDLSGLYQEGSVLWGAQNSGKLWRMVRDGSGGWRPDTANGWTSGKTLRFPGGSGTPDSEAVTLTGAGATGGAYVASERNGDASGTSRLSVLRYDLGTGSGSSLTATKEWNLTAGLPSVGSNLGFEAITWVPDATLTAAGFADESAGAAYDPNRYGAHTGGVFFLGVEGTGTVYGYVLEDGGAATRIATISSGMSGVMEVQWEAQAARLWLVCDDTCSGAHRIMKIGGNGTFALAAVHNRPSGMSNLNNEGFALAGADECVGGAKPVYWADDGNTSGHAIRRGTVNC
;
A
#
# COMPACT_ATOMS: atom_id res chain seq x y z
N MET A 1 -16.04 55.91 41.81
CA MET A 1 -17.06 56.95 41.97
C MET A 1 -17.35 57.54 40.61
N PRO A 2 -18.63 57.75 40.19
CA PRO A 2 -19.86 57.00 40.46
C PRO A 2 -20.38 56.35 39.16
N GLU A 3 -20.98 55.24 39.11
CA GLU A 3 -22.43 54.90 39.28
C GLU A 3 -23.45 55.81 38.57
N VAL A 4 -24.34 55.24 37.73
CA VAL A 4 -25.79 55.45 37.67
C VAL A 4 -26.37 54.59 36.52
N ARG A 5 -26.98 53.45 36.81
CA ARG A 5 -28.41 53.01 36.86
C ARG A 5 -29.27 53.20 35.62
N ALA A 6 -29.93 52.08 35.31
CA ALA A 6 -31.08 51.86 34.44
C ALA A 6 -32.35 52.66 34.88
N PRO A 7 -33.46 52.67 34.10
CA PRO A 7 -34.49 51.71 34.43
C PRO A 7 -35.37 51.11 33.29
N ARG A 8 -36.12 50.14 33.74
CA ARG A 8 -37.18 49.30 33.20
C ARG A 8 -38.39 50.08 32.65
N GLY A 9 -39.09 49.47 31.71
CA GLY A 9 -40.44 49.86 31.30
C GLY A 9 -41.22 48.67 30.69
N ARG A 10 -42.01 48.03 31.52
CA ARG A 10 -43.07 47.09 31.10
C ARG A 10 -44.28 47.87 30.62
N ARG A 11 -45.02 47.37 29.63
CA ARG A 11 -46.49 47.45 29.60
C ARG A 11 -47.14 46.29 28.88
N ARG A 12 -48.12 45.72 29.57
CA ARG A 12 -49.07 44.69 29.14
C ARG A 12 -50.26 45.35 28.45
N LEU A 13 -51.09 44.51 27.76
CA LEU A 13 -52.58 44.32 27.79
C LEU A 13 -53.04 43.92 26.38
N ALA A 14 -53.50 42.76 26.08
CA ALA A 14 -54.74 42.01 26.18
C ALA A 14 -55.99 42.67 25.48
N PRO A 15 -57.04 41.90 25.21
CA PRO A 15 -57.34 41.09 24.03
C PRO A 15 -58.67 41.56 23.36
N PHE A 16 -58.97 41.18 22.14
CA PHE A 16 -60.32 41.32 21.58
C PHE A 16 -60.88 40.03 21.00
N ARG A 17 -62.12 39.79 21.35
CA ARG A 17 -62.97 38.61 21.13
C ARG A 17 -63.77 38.70 19.82
N ARG A 18 -64.03 37.52 19.25
CA ARG A 18 -65.25 37.02 18.59
C ARG A 18 -65.79 37.68 17.31
N ALA A 19 -65.93 36.86 16.26
CA ALA A 19 -67.27 36.51 15.77
C ALA A 19 -67.23 35.28 14.84
N SER A 20 -68.09 34.37 15.14
CA SER A 20 -68.36 33.12 14.44
C SER A 20 -69.24 33.39 13.20
N LEU A 21 -68.93 32.78 12.06
CA LEU A 21 -69.94 32.48 11.05
C LEU A 21 -69.81 31.04 10.59
N ARG A 22 -70.81 30.25 10.92
CA ARG A 22 -70.96 28.87 10.46
C ARG A 22 -71.59 28.87 9.06
N LEU A 23 -70.93 28.22 8.10
CA LEU A 23 -71.64 27.76 6.90
C LEU A 23 -71.32 26.24 6.75
N ALA A 24 -72.37 25.45 6.92
CA ALA A 24 -72.28 24.03 6.71
C ALA A 24 -72.44 23.75 5.18
N VAL A 25 -71.44 23.08 4.61
CA VAL A 25 -71.58 22.42 3.30
C VAL A 25 -71.22 20.96 3.52
N ALA A 26 -72.18 20.11 3.33
CA ALA A 26 -72.01 18.65 3.30
C ALA A 26 -71.26 18.29 2.00
N GLY A 27 -70.05 17.82 2.15
CA GLY A 27 -69.25 17.27 1.08
C GLY A 27 -68.88 15.82 1.43
N SER A 28 -69.35 14.87 0.66
CA SER A 28 -69.10 13.44 0.79
C SER A 28 -67.60 13.17 0.59
N THR A 29 -66.88 12.78 1.61
CA THR A 29 -65.50 12.32 1.50
C THR A 29 -65.52 10.88 1.02
N LEU A 30 -65.19 10.67 -0.27
CA LEU A 30 -64.69 9.39 -0.74
C LEU A 30 -63.26 9.23 -0.17
N ALA A 31 -63.13 8.37 0.82
CA ALA A 31 -61.82 7.92 1.27
C ALA A 31 -61.24 6.97 0.21
N ALA A 32 -60.38 7.49 -0.68
CA ALA A 32 -59.54 6.68 -1.49
C ALA A 32 -58.46 6.07 -0.57
N ALA A 33 -58.64 4.80 -0.24
CA ALA A 33 -57.58 4.01 0.36
C ALA A 33 -56.46 3.85 -0.66
N ALA A 34 -55.43 4.68 -0.60
CA ALA A 34 -54.16 4.45 -1.30
C ALA A 34 -53.52 3.21 -0.66
N THR A 35 -53.75 2.04 -1.23
CA THR A 35 -52.91 0.87 -0.99
C THR A 35 -51.54 1.20 -1.51
N LEU A 36 -50.60 1.55 -0.66
CA LEU A 36 -49.16 1.52 -0.92
C LEU A 36 -48.82 0.05 -1.17
N SER A 37 -48.96 -0.40 -2.42
CA SER A 37 -48.30 -1.61 -2.88
C SER A 37 -46.79 -1.34 -2.75
N ALA A 38 -46.15 -1.97 -1.77
CA ALA A 38 -44.69 -2.09 -1.77
C ALA A 38 -44.34 -2.65 -3.16
N PRO A 39 -43.36 -2.08 -3.86
CA PRO A 39 -42.89 -2.67 -5.10
C PRO A 39 -42.50 -4.11 -4.75
N ALA A 40 -43.11 -5.09 -5.42
CA ALA A 40 -42.67 -6.47 -5.35
C ALA A 40 -41.16 -6.41 -5.69
N ALA A 41 -40.32 -6.94 -4.79
CA ALA A 41 -38.92 -7.09 -5.07
C ALA A 41 -38.84 -7.92 -6.35
N GLN A 42 -38.54 -7.27 -7.47
CA GLN A 42 -38.26 -7.95 -8.72
C GLN A 42 -36.99 -8.74 -8.42
N ALA A 43 -37.06 -10.06 -8.52
CA ALA A 43 -35.89 -10.91 -8.42
C ALA A 43 -34.88 -10.35 -9.43
N ALA A 44 -33.72 -9.88 -8.94
CA ALA A 44 -32.64 -9.41 -9.80
C ALA A 44 -32.27 -10.56 -10.76
N PRO A 45 -31.86 -10.26 -11.99
CA PRO A 45 -31.46 -11.29 -12.93
C PRO A 45 -30.37 -12.18 -12.32
N ALA A 46 -30.48 -13.48 -12.55
CA ALA A 46 -29.48 -14.43 -12.04
C ALA A 46 -28.05 -14.10 -12.50
N ASP A 47 -27.91 -13.39 -13.60
CA ASP A 47 -26.65 -12.94 -14.16
C ASP A 47 -26.05 -11.70 -13.48
N ASP A 48 -26.68 -11.13 -12.45
CA ASP A 48 -26.10 -10.09 -11.62
C ASP A 48 -25.11 -10.65 -10.57
N ILE A 49 -25.20 -11.93 -10.23
CA ILE A 49 -24.27 -12.57 -9.29
C ILE A 49 -23.15 -13.28 -10.06
N ARG A 50 -21.91 -13.05 -9.63
CA ARG A 50 -20.71 -13.63 -10.23
C ARG A 50 -19.81 -14.27 -9.19
N ILE A 51 -19.07 -15.29 -9.60
CA ILE A 51 -17.89 -15.76 -8.87
C ILE A 51 -16.84 -14.67 -9.01
N ASN A 52 -16.31 -14.19 -7.89
CA ASN A 52 -15.42 -13.03 -7.84
C ASN A 52 -13.99 -13.38 -7.44
N GLU A 53 -13.83 -14.23 -6.44
CA GLU A 53 -12.53 -14.73 -5.98
C GLU A 53 -12.60 -16.22 -5.68
N VAL A 54 -11.49 -16.94 -5.98
CA VAL A 54 -11.35 -18.38 -5.74
C VAL A 54 -9.98 -18.65 -5.12
N VAL A 55 -10.00 -19.24 -3.92
CA VAL A 55 -8.79 -19.63 -3.18
C VAL A 55 -8.67 -21.15 -3.20
N THR A 56 -7.54 -21.65 -3.67
CA THR A 56 -7.30 -23.10 -3.89
C THR A 56 -6.08 -23.62 -3.13
N THR A 57 -5.36 -22.76 -2.41
CA THR A 57 -4.15 -23.09 -1.65
C THR A 57 -3.78 -21.94 -0.72
N GLY A 58 -2.88 -22.18 0.23
CA GLY A 58 -2.34 -21.14 1.12
C GLY A 58 -2.73 -21.33 2.58
N SER A 59 -2.75 -20.22 3.33
CA SER A 59 -3.04 -20.19 4.77
C SER A 59 -4.53 -20.21 5.13
N VAL A 60 -5.39 -20.07 4.14
CA VAL A 60 -6.87 -20.14 4.32
C VAL A 60 -7.42 -21.37 3.63
N ASN A 61 -8.59 -21.80 4.08
CA ASN A 61 -9.31 -22.93 3.48
C ASN A 61 -9.78 -22.60 2.06
N ASP A 62 -10.01 -23.64 1.25
CA ASP A 62 -10.60 -23.50 -0.08
C ASP A 62 -11.89 -22.70 -0.01
N SER A 63 -11.90 -21.57 -0.70
CA SER A 63 -12.97 -20.57 -0.58
C SER A 63 -13.40 -20.04 -1.94
N ILE A 64 -14.68 -19.68 -2.02
CA ILE A 64 -15.27 -19.03 -3.19
C ILE A 64 -16.00 -17.78 -2.73
N GLU A 65 -15.72 -16.67 -3.38
CA GLU A 65 -16.42 -15.41 -3.15
C GLU A 65 -17.39 -15.10 -4.28
N LEU A 66 -18.56 -14.58 -3.91
CA LEU A 66 -19.59 -14.10 -4.81
C LEU A 66 -19.71 -12.58 -4.74
N PHE A 67 -19.98 -11.95 -5.86
CA PHE A 67 -20.17 -10.50 -6.02
C PHE A 67 -21.50 -10.19 -6.70
N ASN A 68 -22.21 -9.16 -6.24
CA ASN A 68 -23.39 -8.63 -6.90
C ASN A 68 -23.02 -7.41 -7.77
N LYS A 69 -22.91 -7.60 -9.09
CA LYS A 69 -22.64 -6.52 -10.06
C LYS A 69 -23.89 -5.73 -10.46
N GLY A 70 -25.07 -6.13 -9.99
CA GLY A 70 -26.34 -5.49 -10.30
C GLY A 70 -26.60 -4.22 -9.47
N THR A 71 -27.76 -3.60 -9.73
CA THR A 71 -28.19 -2.37 -9.07
C THR A 71 -29.23 -2.61 -7.96
N ALA A 72 -29.63 -3.86 -7.73
CA ALA A 72 -30.59 -4.28 -6.71
C ALA A 72 -29.99 -5.34 -5.80
N ALA A 73 -30.47 -5.42 -4.55
CA ALA A 73 -30.11 -6.50 -3.65
C ALA A 73 -30.67 -7.85 -4.14
N VAL A 74 -29.87 -8.91 -4.08
CA VAL A 74 -30.22 -10.26 -4.53
C VAL A 74 -30.18 -11.22 -3.35
N ASP A 75 -31.28 -11.94 -3.11
CA ASP A 75 -31.30 -13.09 -2.20
C ASP A 75 -30.68 -14.30 -2.91
N ILE A 76 -29.51 -14.75 -2.41
CA ILE A 76 -28.78 -15.91 -2.92
C ILE A 76 -28.96 -17.15 -2.02
N SER A 77 -29.93 -17.14 -1.13
CA SER A 77 -30.22 -18.27 -0.24
C SER A 77 -30.51 -19.53 -1.05
N GLY A 78 -29.87 -20.64 -0.67
CA GLY A 78 -30.04 -21.94 -1.34
C GLY A 78 -29.38 -22.05 -2.72
N TRP A 79 -28.63 -21.03 -3.18
CA TRP A 79 -27.80 -21.18 -4.37
C TRP A 79 -26.73 -22.23 -4.13
N ILE A 80 -26.24 -22.85 -5.19
CA ILE A 80 -25.36 -24.01 -5.10
C ILE A 80 -24.03 -23.70 -5.77
N VAL A 81 -22.95 -23.97 -5.05
CA VAL A 81 -21.59 -23.94 -5.59
C VAL A 81 -21.09 -25.37 -5.71
N LYS A 82 -20.42 -25.70 -6.80
CA LYS A 82 -19.77 -27.00 -7.06
C LYS A 82 -18.35 -26.78 -7.60
N ASP A 83 -17.50 -27.79 -7.38
CA ASP A 83 -16.24 -27.99 -8.10
C ASP A 83 -16.49 -28.58 -9.52
N ASP A 84 -15.52 -29.22 -10.13
CA ASP A 84 -15.69 -29.93 -11.40
C ASP A 84 -16.50 -31.26 -11.25
N ASN A 85 -16.61 -31.77 -10.04
CA ASN A 85 -17.40 -32.95 -9.69
C ASN A 85 -18.87 -32.60 -9.42
N ASN A 86 -19.81 -33.31 -10.00
CA ASN A 86 -21.25 -33.09 -9.78
C ASN A 86 -21.77 -33.71 -8.47
N GLY A 87 -21.00 -34.59 -7.84
CA GLY A 87 -21.40 -35.33 -6.63
C GLY A 87 -21.36 -34.48 -5.37
N SER A 88 -20.47 -33.49 -5.32
CA SER A 88 -20.29 -32.60 -4.18
C SER A 88 -20.89 -31.23 -4.41
N ARG A 89 -21.35 -30.57 -3.37
CA ARG A 89 -21.94 -29.24 -3.47
C ARG A 89 -21.91 -28.51 -2.14
N PHE A 90 -21.67 -27.20 -2.21
CA PHE A 90 -21.91 -26.25 -1.12
C PHE A 90 -23.23 -25.54 -1.38
N THR A 91 -24.09 -25.42 -0.37
CA THR A 91 -25.36 -24.69 -0.46
C THR A 91 -25.26 -23.40 0.34
N VAL A 92 -25.49 -22.26 -0.30
CA VAL A 92 -25.47 -20.96 0.35
C VAL A 92 -26.53 -20.93 1.47
N PRO A 93 -26.15 -20.53 2.69
CA PRO A 93 -27.05 -20.48 3.84
C PRO A 93 -28.31 -19.64 3.58
N SER A 94 -29.42 -20.00 4.22
CA SER A 94 -30.67 -19.21 4.17
C SER A 94 -30.46 -17.82 4.79
N GLY A 95 -31.17 -16.81 4.28
CA GLY A 95 -31.05 -15.42 4.72
C GLY A 95 -29.83 -14.69 4.18
N THR A 96 -29.14 -15.26 3.17
CA THR A 96 -27.99 -14.62 2.53
C THR A 96 -28.44 -13.70 1.41
N THR A 97 -28.30 -12.38 1.63
CA THR A 97 -28.60 -11.34 0.62
C THR A 97 -27.34 -10.54 0.31
N LEU A 98 -27.07 -10.30 -0.96
CA LEU A 98 -26.00 -9.42 -1.44
C LEU A 98 -26.57 -8.09 -1.92
N ALA A 99 -26.19 -7.00 -1.28
CA ALA A 99 -26.50 -5.64 -1.75
C ALA A 99 -25.73 -5.35 -3.06
N PRO A 100 -26.14 -4.34 -3.85
CA PRO A 100 -25.36 -3.89 -5.00
C PRO A 100 -23.90 -3.60 -4.63
N GLY A 101 -22.96 -4.13 -5.41
CA GLY A 101 -21.52 -3.96 -5.16
C GLY A 101 -20.97 -4.75 -3.96
N ALA A 102 -21.78 -5.54 -3.29
CA ALA A 102 -21.33 -6.33 -2.14
C ALA A 102 -20.68 -7.65 -2.57
N VAL A 103 -19.71 -8.09 -1.77
CA VAL A 103 -19.04 -9.39 -1.83
C VAL A 103 -19.46 -10.28 -0.66
N ARG A 104 -19.38 -11.60 -0.85
CA ARG A 104 -19.53 -12.58 0.22
C ARG A 104 -18.69 -13.82 -0.05
N ALA A 105 -17.75 -14.09 0.81
CA ALA A 105 -16.91 -15.28 0.77
C ALA A 105 -17.54 -16.45 1.55
N PHE A 106 -17.29 -17.66 1.05
CA PHE A 106 -17.73 -18.93 1.62
C PHE A 106 -16.58 -19.92 1.64
N ASP A 107 -16.29 -20.48 2.81
CA ASP A 107 -15.42 -21.64 2.97
C ASP A 107 -16.17 -22.87 2.44
N VAL A 108 -15.65 -23.49 1.39
CA VAL A 108 -16.26 -24.66 0.74
C VAL A 108 -15.54 -25.96 1.10
N SER A 109 -14.43 -25.90 1.85
CA SER A 109 -13.53 -27.03 2.14
C SER A 109 -14.21 -28.22 2.82
N ALA A 110 -15.26 -27.98 3.61
CA ALA A 110 -16.06 -29.03 4.22
C ALA A 110 -16.97 -29.78 3.23
N ALA A 111 -17.23 -29.19 2.07
CA ALA A 111 -18.10 -29.78 1.03
C ALA A 111 -17.27 -30.44 -0.09
N PHE A 112 -16.19 -29.78 -0.51
CA PHE A 112 -15.24 -30.26 -1.53
C PHE A 112 -13.94 -29.47 -1.45
N GLY A 113 -12.85 -30.06 -1.97
CA GLY A 113 -11.58 -29.35 -2.16
C GLY A 113 -11.47 -28.75 -3.57
N LEU A 114 -10.66 -27.70 -3.71
CA LEU A 114 -10.35 -27.05 -4.99
C LEU A 114 -8.93 -27.42 -5.41
N GLY A 115 -8.83 -28.33 -6.37
CA GLY A 115 -7.56 -28.89 -6.84
C GLY A 115 -6.71 -27.93 -7.68
N SER A 116 -5.50 -28.39 -8.07
CA SER A 116 -4.61 -27.61 -8.94
C SER A 116 -5.16 -27.41 -10.35
N GLY A 117 -5.95 -28.34 -10.85
CA GLY A 117 -6.72 -28.18 -12.09
C GLY A 117 -8.17 -28.49 -11.79
N ASP A 118 -9.05 -27.47 -11.78
CA ASP A 118 -10.40 -27.61 -11.28
C ASP A 118 -11.32 -26.50 -11.83
N LYS A 119 -12.54 -26.44 -11.31
CA LYS A 119 -13.57 -25.51 -11.73
C LYS A 119 -14.46 -25.09 -10.55
N ALA A 120 -14.77 -23.82 -10.46
CA ALA A 120 -15.82 -23.28 -9.61
C ALA A 120 -17.07 -23.03 -10.47
N ARG A 121 -18.24 -23.51 -10.03
CA ARG A 121 -19.51 -23.37 -10.75
C ARG A 121 -20.62 -22.94 -9.82
N LEU A 122 -21.31 -21.85 -10.17
CA LEU A 122 -22.43 -21.28 -9.42
C LEU A 122 -23.74 -21.60 -10.10
N TYR A 123 -24.71 -22.12 -9.34
CA TYR A 123 -26.03 -22.51 -9.83
C TYR A 123 -27.14 -21.85 -9.00
N LEU A 124 -28.31 -21.68 -9.62
CA LEU A 124 -29.55 -21.37 -8.90
C LEU A 124 -29.94 -22.50 -7.93
N PRO A 125 -30.85 -22.24 -6.98
CA PRO A 125 -31.44 -23.30 -6.14
C PRO A 125 -31.89 -24.49 -6.96
N GLY A 126 -31.61 -25.72 -6.49
CA GLY A 126 -31.83 -26.95 -7.24
C GLY A 126 -30.60 -27.45 -8.02
N GLY A 127 -29.62 -26.60 -8.32
CA GLY A 127 -28.30 -26.99 -8.85
C GLY A 127 -28.27 -27.43 -10.30
N SER A 128 -29.31 -27.10 -11.11
CA SER A 128 -29.43 -27.44 -12.54
C SER A 128 -29.16 -26.26 -13.47
N THR A 129 -29.49 -25.02 -13.08
CA THR A 129 -29.31 -23.83 -13.91
C THR A 129 -27.97 -23.15 -13.53
N LEU A 130 -27.00 -23.24 -14.43
CA LEU A 130 -25.69 -22.60 -14.27
C LEU A 130 -25.84 -21.08 -14.42
N VAL A 131 -25.23 -20.33 -13.47
CA VAL A 131 -25.21 -18.88 -13.46
C VAL A 131 -23.83 -18.35 -13.90
N ASP A 132 -22.76 -18.90 -13.32
CA ASP A 132 -21.40 -18.49 -13.63
C ASP A 132 -20.43 -19.66 -13.42
N SER A 133 -19.26 -19.61 -14.07
CA SER A 133 -18.20 -20.59 -13.85
C SER A 133 -16.84 -20.03 -14.18
N PHE A 134 -15.84 -20.56 -13.47
CA PHE A 134 -14.42 -20.31 -13.72
C PHE A 134 -13.65 -21.63 -13.65
N SER A 135 -12.66 -21.82 -14.56
CA SER A 135 -11.79 -23.00 -14.60
C SER A 135 -10.33 -22.58 -14.61
N TRP A 136 -9.49 -23.37 -13.97
CA TRP A 136 -8.04 -23.17 -13.92
C TRP A 136 -7.30 -24.48 -14.12
N THR A 137 -5.98 -24.39 -14.45
CA THR A 137 -5.08 -25.53 -14.68
C THR A 137 -3.92 -25.60 -13.70
N GLY A 138 -3.90 -24.77 -12.68
CA GLY A 138 -2.90 -24.72 -11.62
C GLY A 138 -3.42 -23.93 -10.45
N HIS A 139 -2.93 -24.22 -9.23
CA HIS A 139 -3.23 -23.39 -8.08
C HIS A 139 -2.85 -21.94 -8.33
N SER A 140 -3.58 -21.01 -7.76
CA SER A 140 -3.17 -19.63 -7.64
C SER A 140 -2.73 -19.37 -6.21
N ALA A 141 -1.56 -18.81 -6.05
CA ALA A 141 -1.12 -18.26 -4.79
C ALA A 141 -1.08 -16.72 -4.95
N PRO A 142 -1.80 -15.93 -4.12
CA PRO A 142 -2.72 -16.42 -3.09
C PRO A 142 -4.14 -16.72 -3.58
N SER A 143 -4.63 -16.10 -4.68
CA SER A 143 -5.99 -16.33 -5.19
C SER A 143 -6.12 -16.18 -6.70
N TRP A 144 -7.22 -16.66 -7.25
CA TRP A 144 -7.75 -16.26 -8.56
C TRP A 144 -8.87 -15.25 -8.34
N SER A 145 -8.72 -14.01 -8.84
CA SER A 145 -9.70 -12.95 -8.65
C SER A 145 -10.13 -12.33 -9.96
N ARG A 146 -11.39 -11.95 -10.04
CA ARG A 146 -11.98 -11.27 -11.20
C ARG A 146 -11.68 -9.77 -11.12
N CYS A 147 -11.04 -9.22 -12.13
CA CYS A 147 -10.65 -7.81 -12.16
C CYS A 147 -11.11 -7.08 -13.43
N PRO A 148 -11.95 -6.03 -13.30
CA PRO A 148 -12.63 -5.55 -12.08
C PRO A 148 -13.65 -6.54 -11.52
N ASP A 149 -14.05 -6.32 -10.24
CA ASP A 149 -15.06 -7.12 -9.56
C ASP A 149 -16.28 -7.41 -10.43
N GLY A 150 -16.73 -8.62 -10.40
CA GLY A 150 -17.93 -9.10 -11.09
C GLY A 150 -17.95 -9.04 -12.61
N THR A 151 -17.04 -8.30 -13.26
CA THR A 151 -17.06 -8.03 -14.70
C THR A 151 -15.77 -8.35 -15.44
N GLY A 152 -14.63 -8.29 -14.76
CA GLY A 152 -13.32 -8.53 -15.36
C GLY A 152 -13.01 -9.99 -15.66
N ALA A 153 -11.87 -10.22 -16.31
CA ALA A 153 -11.29 -11.55 -16.44
C ALA A 153 -10.69 -12.00 -15.11
N PHE A 154 -10.58 -13.32 -14.89
CA PHE A 154 -9.83 -13.87 -13.77
C PHE A 154 -8.33 -13.76 -14.02
N GLY A 155 -7.61 -13.32 -12.98
CA GLY A 155 -6.15 -13.30 -12.90
C GLY A 155 -5.70 -13.72 -11.52
N ARG A 156 -4.38 -13.91 -11.35
CA ARG A 156 -3.80 -14.07 -10.02
C ARG A 156 -3.85 -12.73 -9.30
N ALA A 157 -4.27 -12.71 -8.05
CA ALA A 157 -4.42 -11.50 -7.27
C ALA A 157 -4.07 -11.75 -5.80
N ALA A 158 -3.95 -10.66 -5.03
CA ALA A 158 -3.89 -10.74 -3.58
C ALA A 158 -5.16 -11.38 -3.02
N LEU A 159 -5.04 -11.97 -1.83
CA LEU A 159 -6.17 -12.54 -1.11
C LEU A 159 -7.02 -11.40 -0.52
N THR A 160 -8.30 -11.32 -0.93
CA THR A 160 -9.19 -10.23 -0.55
C THR A 160 -10.56 -10.70 -0.04
N LEU A 161 -10.68 -11.96 0.35
CA LEU A 161 -11.95 -12.58 0.78
C LEU A 161 -12.77 -11.70 1.74
N GLY A 162 -13.99 -11.35 1.33
CA GLY A 162 -14.89 -10.47 2.09
C GLY A 162 -14.71 -8.99 1.83
N ALA A 163 -13.81 -8.60 0.93
CA ALA A 163 -13.58 -7.24 0.47
C ALA A 163 -13.50 -7.18 -1.06
N PRO A 164 -13.65 -6.01 -1.71
CA PRO A 164 -13.43 -5.88 -3.15
C PRO A 164 -12.04 -6.41 -3.55
N ASN A 165 -11.95 -7.06 -4.70
CA ASN A 165 -10.69 -7.58 -5.22
C ASN A 165 -9.67 -6.45 -5.41
N ASP A 166 -8.47 -6.68 -4.95
CA ASP A 166 -7.35 -5.79 -5.23
C ASP A 166 -6.89 -5.96 -6.69
N CYS A 167 -7.55 -5.26 -7.59
CA CYS A 167 -7.24 -5.27 -9.01
C CYS A 167 -5.97 -4.47 -9.36
N GLY A 168 -5.42 -3.75 -8.40
CA GLY A 168 -4.18 -3.00 -8.55
C GLY A 168 -2.94 -3.83 -8.32
N SER A 169 -3.05 -4.87 -7.48
CA SER A 169 -1.92 -5.69 -7.06
C SER A 169 -1.82 -7.05 -7.77
N GLY A 170 -2.80 -7.46 -8.58
CA GLY A 170 -2.82 -8.80 -9.17
C GLY A 170 -3.33 -8.91 -10.60
N GLY A 171 -3.76 -7.84 -11.24
CA GLY A 171 -4.05 -7.85 -12.67
C GLY A 171 -2.73 -8.08 -13.44
N GLY A 172 -2.45 -9.37 -13.75
CA GLY A 172 -1.18 -9.79 -14.29
C GLY A 172 -0.78 -9.02 -15.54
N THR A 173 0.01 -7.98 -15.39
CA THR A 173 1.01 -7.72 -16.41
C THR A 173 2.02 -8.85 -16.27
N SER A 174 2.10 -9.72 -17.29
CA SER A 174 3.25 -10.64 -17.37
C SER A 174 4.50 -9.80 -17.16
N PRO A 175 5.49 -10.29 -16.38
CA PRO A 175 6.70 -9.52 -16.17
C PRO A 175 7.32 -9.14 -17.51
N GLU A 176 7.52 -7.86 -17.72
CA GLU A 176 8.18 -7.32 -18.90
C GLU A 176 9.69 -7.35 -18.71
N ALA A 177 10.43 -7.23 -19.79
CA ALA A 177 11.86 -6.99 -19.72
C ALA A 177 12.13 -5.70 -18.93
N TRP A 178 13.31 -5.61 -18.32
CA TRP A 178 13.80 -4.40 -17.67
C TRP A 178 13.68 -3.18 -18.61
N PRO A 179 13.11 -2.05 -18.17
CA PRO A 179 12.90 -0.89 -19.03
C PRO A 179 14.17 -0.03 -19.15
N GLY A 180 15.27 -0.63 -19.56
CA GLY A 180 16.56 0.04 -19.70
C GLY A 180 17.62 -0.88 -20.26
N GLY A 181 18.91 -0.54 -20.02
CA GLY A 181 20.04 -1.36 -20.41
C GLY A 181 20.07 -2.70 -19.69
N THR A 182 20.48 -3.75 -20.38
CA THR A 182 20.59 -5.09 -19.79
C THR A 182 21.88 -5.31 -19.01
N SER A 183 22.91 -4.51 -19.27
CA SER A 183 24.22 -4.63 -18.61
C SER A 183 24.19 -4.05 -17.20
N VAL A 184 24.76 -4.79 -16.27
CA VAL A 184 24.95 -4.37 -14.88
C VAL A 184 26.41 -4.55 -14.50
N THR A 185 26.99 -3.56 -13.83
CA THR A 185 28.37 -3.55 -13.37
C THR A 185 28.43 -3.27 -11.88
N THR A 186 29.56 -3.58 -11.23
CA THR A 186 29.86 -3.11 -9.87
C THR A 186 30.09 -1.60 -9.91
N ALA A 187 29.69 -0.93 -8.84
CA ALA A 187 29.77 0.53 -8.74
C ALA A 187 30.47 1.00 -7.45
N ASP A 188 31.26 0.14 -6.84
CA ASP A 188 32.05 0.41 -5.65
C ASP A 188 33.41 -0.30 -5.72
N GLY A 189 34.35 0.10 -4.86
CA GLY A 189 35.59 -0.63 -4.65
C GLY A 189 35.33 -1.93 -3.90
N SER A 190 36.20 -2.96 -4.12
CA SER A 190 36.08 -4.23 -3.42
C SER A 190 36.17 -4.07 -1.90
N ASP A 191 35.23 -4.68 -1.21
CA ASP A 191 35.12 -4.74 0.26
C ASP A 191 35.09 -3.37 0.98
N VAL A 192 34.63 -2.32 0.29
CA VAL A 192 34.58 -0.97 0.84
C VAL A 192 33.46 -0.82 1.87
N PHE A 193 32.27 -1.35 1.57
CA PHE A 193 31.09 -1.24 2.44
C PHE A 193 30.88 -2.49 3.27
N GLY A 194 31.32 -3.66 2.78
CA GLY A 194 31.05 -4.96 3.40
C GLY A 194 29.61 -5.40 3.16
N PRO A 195 29.14 -6.47 3.83
CA PRO A 195 27.77 -6.93 3.76
C PRO A 195 26.79 -6.01 4.48
N ASP A 196 25.52 -6.34 4.38
CA ASP A 196 24.38 -5.72 5.05
C ASP A 196 24.13 -4.25 4.60
N LEU A 197 24.58 -3.84 3.39
CA LEU A 197 24.16 -2.57 2.80
C LEU A 197 22.75 -2.77 2.21
N SER A 198 21.74 -2.25 2.90
CA SER A 198 20.35 -2.48 2.62
C SER A 198 19.72 -1.35 1.79
N GLY A 199 19.54 -0.15 2.31
CA GLY A 199 18.82 0.93 1.62
C GLY A 199 19.68 1.91 0.86
N LEU A 200 19.19 2.44 -0.27
CA LEU A 200 19.87 3.47 -1.07
C LEU A 200 18.94 4.64 -1.41
N TYR A 201 19.48 5.86 -1.38
CA TYR A 201 18.81 7.06 -1.85
C TYR A 201 19.80 8.02 -2.52
N GLN A 202 19.54 8.44 -3.76
CA GLN A 202 20.39 9.40 -4.45
C GLN A 202 19.84 10.83 -4.39
N GLU A 203 20.68 11.77 -3.94
CA GLU A 203 20.44 13.21 -3.97
C GLU A 203 21.54 13.87 -4.81
N GLY A 204 21.25 14.20 -6.05
CA GLY A 204 22.24 14.80 -6.97
C GLY A 204 23.52 13.96 -7.05
N SER A 205 24.66 14.55 -6.69
CA SER A 205 25.97 13.89 -6.71
C SER A 205 26.31 13.08 -5.45
N VAL A 206 25.36 12.88 -4.55
CA VAL A 206 25.53 12.10 -3.31
C VAL A 206 24.63 10.89 -3.35
N LEU A 207 25.15 9.73 -2.98
CA LEU A 207 24.38 8.52 -2.68
C LEU A 207 24.40 8.27 -1.18
N TRP A 208 23.24 8.17 -0.59
CA TRP A 208 23.05 7.79 0.81
C TRP A 208 22.79 6.30 0.89
N GLY A 209 23.34 5.62 1.89
CA GLY A 209 23.14 4.18 2.11
C GLY A 209 22.85 3.89 3.59
N ALA A 210 21.80 3.13 3.85
CA ALA A 210 21.54 2.52 5.16
C ALA A 210 22.18 1.13 5.22
N GLN A 211 22.64 0.72 6.39
CA GLN A 211 23.26 -0.59 6.61
C GLN A 211 22.74 -1.16 7.94
N ASN A 212 22.31 -2.43 7.94
CA ASN A 212 21.66 -3.11 9.07
C ASN A 212 22.47 -3.04 10.37
N SER A 213 23.79 -2.98 10.27
CA SER A 213 24.65 -2.78 11.44
C SER A 213 24.46 -1.41 12.13
N GLY A 214 23.44 -0.65 11.75
CA GLY A 214 23.13 0.68 12.27
C GLY A 214 24.06 1.75 11.77
N LYS A 215 24.37 1.75 10.48
CA LYS A 215 25.19 2.78 9.86
C LYS A 215 24.43 3.56 8.80
N LEU A 216 24.79 4.81 8.66
CA LEU A 216 24.44 5.64 7.51
C LEU A 216 25.71 6.01 6.77
N TRP A 217 25.72 5.74 5.48
CA TRP A 217 26.81 6.11 4.57
C TRP A 217 26.44 7.37 3.79
N ARG A 218 27.42 8.24 3.62
CA ARG A 218 27.40 9.30 2.63
C ARG A 218 28.48 9.00 1.61
N MET A 219 28.06 8.81 0.36
CA MET A 219 28.92 8.38 -0.74
C MET A 219 29.00 9.48 -1.79
N VAL A 220 30.16 9.64 -2.39
CA VAL A 220 30.43 10.60 -3.47
C VAL A 220 30.97 9.88 -4.68
N ARG A 221 30.88 10.50 -5.86
CA ARG A 221 31.39 9.92 -7.10
C ARG A 221 32.90 9.62 -6.98
N ASP A 222 33.33 8.47 -7.46
CA ASP A 222 34.73 8.01 -7.46
C ASP A 222 35.52 8.51 -8.67
N GLY A 223 34.86 9.15 -9.64
CA GLY A 223 35.43 9.62 -10.91
C GLY A 223 35.39 8.58 -12.03
N SER A 224 35.07 7.32 -11.75
CA SER A 224 34.91 6.25 -12.74
C SER A 224 33.45 5.92 -13.06
N GLY A 225 32.52 6.62 -12.43
CA GLY A 225 31.08 6.40 -12.53
C GLY A 225 30.51 5.55 -11.39
N GLY A 226 31.32 5.17 -10.43
CA GLY A 226 30.96 4.48 -9.20
C GLY A 226 30.88 5.42 -7.99
N TRP A 227 30.87 4.81 -6.82
CA TRP A 227 30.69 5.46 -5.53
C TRP A 227 31.80 5.05 -4.55
N ARG A 228 32.21 6.00 -3.72
CA ARG A 228 33.10 5.77 -2.61
C ARG A 228 32.63 6.52 -1.38
N PRO A 229 33.01 6.10 -0.16
CA PRO A 229 32.70 6.88 1.02
C PRO A 229 33.21 8.32 0.88
N ASP A 230 32.43 9.27 1.35
CA ASP A 230 32.93 10.63 1.54
C ASP A 230 34.00 10.65 2.65
N THR A 231 35.11 11.31 2.41
CA THR A 231 36.18 11.41 3.40
C THR A 231 36.06 12.65 4.31
N ALA A 232 35.08 13.52 4.01
CA ALA A 232 34.84 14.73 4.80
C ALA A 232 33.97 14.45 6.03
N ASN A 233 34.05 15.29 7.05
CA ASN A 233 33.11 15.39 8.17
C ASN A 233 32.81 14.06 8.89
N GLY A 234 33.79 13.14 8.96
CA GLY A 234 33.64 11.86 9.66
C GLY A 234 32.86 10.78 8.92
N TRP A 235 32.66 10.89 7.59
CA TRP A 235 31.93 9.94 6.79
C TRP A 235 32.76 8.78 6.22
N THR A 236 34.07 8.76 6.44
CA THR A 236 35.00 7.78 5.83
C THR A 236 34.63 6.31 6.09
N SER A 237 34.04 6.03 7.25
CA SER A 237 33.61 4.66 7.63
C SER A 237 32.10 4.56 7.88
N GLY A 238 31.33 5.48 7.30
CA GLY A 238 29.94 5.69 7.67
C GLY A 238 29.81 6.27 9.08
N LYS A 239 28.60 6.68 9.45
CA LYS A 239 28.29 7.14 10.81
C LYS A 239 27.37 6.15 11.51
N THR A 240 27.74 5.75 12.73
CA THR A 240 26.90 4.91 13.57
C THR A 240 25.64 5.66 13.99
N LEU A 241 24.50 5.06 13.78
CA LEU A 241 23.20 5.61 14.17
C LEU A 241 22.86 5.24 15.61
N ARG A 242 22.17 6.14 16.31
CA ARG A 242 21.65 5.94 17.65
C ARG A 242 20.22 6.40 17.73
N PHE A 243 19.41 5.71 18.55
CA PHE A 243 18.06 6.18 18.88
C PHE A 243 18.10 7.51 19.64
N PRO A 244 16.97 8.23 19.79
CA PRO A 244 16.90 9.42 20.62
C PRO A 244 17.46 9.13 22.03
N GLY A 245 18.24 10.08 22.57
CA GLY A 245 18.95 9.89 23.84
C GLY A 245 20.34 9.29 23.71
N GLY A 246 20.76 8.87 22.51
CA GLY A 246 22.14 8.46 22.20
C GLY A 246 22.50 7.03 22.56
N SER A 247 21.53 6.20 22.96
CA SER A 247 21.72 4.77 23.28
C SER A 247 20.96 3.87 22.30
N GLY A 248 21.40 2.63 22.19
CA GLY A 248 20.83 1.66 21.25
C GLY A 248 21.25 1.93 19.81
N THR A 249 21.36 0.88 19.02
CA THR A 249 21.74 0.94 17.60
C THR A 249 20.53 0.45 16.79
N PRO A 250 19.93 1.28 15.92
CA PRO A 250 18.85 0.80 15.08
C PRO A 250 19.37 -0.21 14.06
N ASP A 251 18.62 -1.24 13.80
CA ASP A 251 18.75 -2.06 12.61
C ASP A 251 18.18 -1.25 11.46
N SER A 252 19.06 -0.64 10.66
CA SER A 252 18.68 0.41 9.71
C SER A 252 18.66 -0.14 8.29
N GLU A 253 17.45 -0.23 7.72
CA GLU A 253 17.19 -0.92 6.47
C GLU A 253 17.10 0.02 5.28
N ALA A 254 16.49 1.18 5.42
CA ALA A 254 16.32 2.11 4.32
C ALA A 254 16.51 3.57 4.74
N VAL A 255 16.81 4.43 3.75
CA VAL A 255 17.03 5.86 3.95
C VAL A 255 16.33 6.67 2.86
N THR A 256 15.72 7.79 3.23
CA THR A 256 15.22 8.80 2.30
C THR A 256 15.49 10.21 2.82
N LEU A 257 15.43 11.18 1.91
CA LEU A 257 15.38 12.60 2.23
C LEU A 257 14.01 13.17 1.80
N THR A 258 13.66 14.31 2.37
CA THR A 258 12.47 15.08 1.97
C THR A 258 12.81 16.13 0.92
N GLY A 259 11.84 16.94 0.51
CA GLY A 259 12.04 18.07 -0.39
C GLY A 259 13.04 19.12 0.10
N ALA A 260 13.38 19.12 1.40
CA ALA A 260 14.42 19.96 1.97
C ALA A 260 15.85 19.40 1.75
N GLY A 261 15.96 18.21 1.17
CA GLY A 261 17.23 17.53 0.95
C GLY A 261 18.00 17.27 2.25
N ALA A 262 19.30 17.14 2.15
CA ALA A 262 20.18 16.87 3.29
C ALA A 262 20.06 17.92 4.41
N THR A 263 19.65 19.16 4.12
CA THR A 263 19.42 20.19 5.14
C THR A 263 18.21 19.90 6.02
N GLY A 264 17.23 19.14 5.53
CA GLY A 264 16.08 18.65 6.28
C GLY A 264 16.37 17.43 7.16
N GLY A 265 17.56 16.85 7.00
CA GLY A 265 17.98 15.62 7.67
C GLY A 265 17.64 14.36 6.87
N ALA A 266 18.20 13.23 7.31
CA ALA A 266 17.85 11.91 6.76
C ALA A 266 16.75 11.25 7.61
N TYR A 267 15.88 10.53 6.93
CA TYR A 267 14.86 9.68 7.53
C TYR A 267 15.22 8.22 7.24
N VAL A 268 15.41 7.47 8.30
CA VAL A 268 15.87 6.08 8.24
C VAL A 268 14.76 5.17 8.77
N ALA A 269 14.39 4.18 8.00
CA ALA A 269 13.53 3.10 8.46
C ALA A 269 14.35 2.09 9.26
N SER A 270 13.81 1.62 10.37
CA SER A 270 14.43 0.62 11.24
C SER A 270 13.38 -0.38 11.67
N GLU A 271 13.74 -1.67 11.66
CA GLU A 271 12.83 -2.74 12.06
C GLU A 271 12.93 -3.11 13.55
N ARG A 272 14.09 -2.88 14.19
CA ARG A 272 14.34 -3.22 15.60
C ARG A 272 15.48 -2.39 16.20
N ASN A 273 15.70 -2.54 17.48
CA ASN A 273 16.95 -2.17 18.12
C ASN A 273 17.90 -3.36 18.02
N GLY A 274 19.02 -3.22 17.29
CA GLY A 274 20.03 -4.27 17.15
C GLY A 274 20.58 -4.79 18.50
N ASP A 275 20.60 -3.93 19.54
CA ASP A 275 20.99 -4.34 20.89
C ASP A 275 19.90 -5.21 21.58
N ALA A 276 18.72 -5.37 21.00
CA ALA A 276 17.59 -6.15 21.49
C ALA A 276 16.85 -6.85 20.33
N SER A 277 17.60 -7.55 19.50
CA SER A 277 17.19 -8.04 18.18
C SER A 277 15.99 -8.99 18.13
N GLY A 278 15.56 -9.55 19.26
CA GLY A 278 14.38 -10.41 19.35
C GLY A 278 13.04 -9.66 19.42
N THR A 279 13.05 -8.32 19.37
CA THR A 279 11.83 -7.50 19.54
C THR A 279 11.72 -6.47 18.42
N SER A 280 10.63 -6.54 17.65
CA SER A 280 10.34 -5.56 16.60
C SER A 280 10.17 -4.14 17.18
N ARG A 281 10.79 -3.17 16.51
CA ARG A 281 10.65 -1.74 16.80
C ARG A 281 10.60 -0.98 15.48
N LEU A 282 9.49 -1.14 14.77
CA LEU A 282 9.27 -0.54 13.45
C LEU A 282 9.19 0.98 13.60
N SER A 283 10.27 1.66 13.26
CA SER A 283 10.41 3.08 13.52
C SER A 283 10.93 3.85 12.31
N VAL A 284 10.47 5.10 12.18
CA VAL A 284 11.15 6.10 11.34
C VAL A 284 11.96 7.02 12.26
N LEU A 285 13.25 7.13 11.97
CA LEU A 285 14.21 7.90 12.75
C LEU A 285 14.72 9.07 11.92
N ARG A 286 14.65 10.30 12.45
CA ARG A 286 15.20 11.48 11.79
C ARG A 286 16.58 11.82 12.36
N TYR A 287 17.54 12.03 11.46
CA TYR A 287 18.91 12.41 11.81
C TYR A 287 19.29 13.72 11.14
N ASP A 288 19.85 14.66 11.92
CA ASP A 288 20.46 15.87 11.36
C ASP A 288 21.83 15.53 10.76
N LEU A 289 22.00 15.84 9.48
CA LEU A 289 23.20 15.53 8.69
C LEU A 289 24.28 16.61 8.75
N GLY A 290 24.35 17.38 9.83
CA GLY A 290 25.24 18.51 9.98
C GLY A 290 26.71 18.23 9.66
N THR A 291 27.53 19.28 9.64
CA THR A 291 28.97 19.28 9.26
C THR A 291 29.92 18.76 10.33
N GLY A 292 29.39 18.19 11.42
CA GLY A 292 30.19 17.65 12.51
C GLY A 292 31.06 16.46 12.09
N SER A 293 32.30 16.40 12.58
CA SER A 293 33.29 15.35 12.31
C SER A 293 33.09 14.07 13.14
N GLY A 294 32.06 14.02 14.00
CA GLY A 294 31.76 12.85 14.83
C GLY A 294 31.44 11.62 13.98
N SER A 295 31.77 10.43 14.49
CA SER A 295 31.56 9.15 13.86
C SER A 295 30.16 8.54 14.12
N SER A 296 29.27 9.28 14.80
CA SER A 296 27.91 8.84 15.11
C SER A 296 26.90 9.98 14.95
N LEU A 297 25.65 9.59 14.70
CA LEU A 297 24.48 10.45 14.67
C LEU A 297 23.47 9.94 15.69
N THR A 298 22.92 10.84 16.49
CA THR A 298 21.80 10.53 17.37
C THR A 298 20.52 11.04 16.73
N ALA A 299 19.50 10.20 16.67
CA ALA A 299 18.21 10.59 16.12
C ALA A 299 17.63 11.76 16.91
N THR A 300 17.23 12.80 16.20
CA THR A 300 16.53 13.95 16.78
C THR A 300 15.06 13.65 17.03
N LYS A 301 14.54 12.63 16.35
CA LYS A 301 13.17 12.18 16.49
C LYS A 301 12.99 10.71 16.10
N GLU A 302 12.00 10.09 16.73
CA GLU A 302 11.50 8.75 16.39
C GLU A 302 9.97 8.79 16.31
N TRP A 303 9.45 8.14 15.28
CA TRP A 303 8.05 7.72 15.19
C TRP A 303 8.03 6.19 15.22
N ASN A 304 7.68 5.62 16.38
CA ASN A 304 7.53 4.17 16.53
C ASN A 304 6.13 3.75 16.04
N LEU A 305 6.08 3.01 14.96
CA LEU A 305 4.86 2.62 14.26
C LEU A 305 4.42 1.18 14.56
N THR A 306 5.18 0.46 15.38
CA THR A 306 4.98 -0.97 15.65
C THR A 306 3.54 -1.32 16.05
N ALA A 307 2.91 -0.50 16.90
CA ALA A 307 1.55 -0.76 17.38
C ALA A 307 0.45 -0.58 16.31
N GLY A 308 0.74 0.15 15.23
CA GLY A 308 -0.19 0.45 14.14
C GLY A 308 -0.07 -0.51 12.94
N LEU A 309 0.82 -1.49 13.02
CA LEU A 309 1.15 -2.39 11.91
C LEU A 309 0.82 -3.85 12.29
N PRO A 310 0.62 -4.73 11.31
CA PRO A 310 0.54 -6.16 11.57
C PRO A 310 1.79 -6.66 12.30
N SER A 311 1.61 -7.63 13.20
CA SER A 311 2.74 -8.27 13.88
C SER A 311 3.52 -9.12 12.89
N VAL A 312 4.80 -8.84 12.74
CA VAL A 312 5.76 -9.60 11.93
C VAL A 312 6.93 -10.08 12.78
N GLY A 313 7.71 -11.00 12.27
CA GLY A 313 8.97 -11.40 12.90
C GLY A 313 9.90 -10.20 13.09
N SER A 314 10.81 -10.28 14.04
CA SER A 314 11.73 -9.17 14.38
C SER A 314 12.76 -8.85 13.29
N ASN A 315 12.81 -9.64 12.22
CA ASN A 315 13.63 -9.47 11.01
C ASN A 315 12.76 -9.58 9.75
N LEU A 316 11.55 -9.06 9.79
CA LEU A 316 10.58 -9.04 8.69
C LEU A 316 9.82 -7.71 8.73
N GLY A 317 10.49 -6.67 9.20
CA GLY A 317 9.93 -5.37 9.50
C GLY A 317 9.98 -4.39 8.34
N PHE A 318 10.42 -3.16 8.65
CA PHE A 318 10.62 -2.13 7.64
C PHE A 318 11.92 -2.37 6.88
N GLU A 319 11.81 -2.57 5.57
CA GLU A 319 12.93 -2.68 4.63
C GLU A 319 13.02 -1.44 3.70
N ALA A 320 11.97 -0.63 3.61
CA ALA A 320 11.86 0.41 2.61
C ALA A 320 11.32 1.71 3.17
N ILE A 321 11.80 2.84 2.62
CA ILE A 321 11.22 4.16 2.88
C ILE A 321 11.40 5.11 1.69
N THR A 322 10.33 5.80 1.31
CA THR A 322 10.41 6.94 0.40
C THR A 322 9.48 8.06 0.85
N TRP A 323 9.69 9.26 0.32
CA TRP A 323 8.89 10.43 0.63
C TRP A 323 8.24 11.00 -0.64
N VAL A 324 6.93 11.29 -0.57
CA VAL A 324 6.17 11.87 -1.68
C VAL A 324 5.60 13.21 -1.25
N PRO A 325 5.80 14.32 -2.02
CA PRO A 325 5.32 15.63 -1.67
C PRO A 325 3.79 15.72 -1.55
N ASP A 326 3.28 16.49 -0.57
CA ASP A 326 1.85 16.80 -0.42
C ASP A 326 1.23 17.34 -1.69
N ALA A 327 1.93 18.26 -2.35
CA ALA A 327 1.45 18.86 -3.60
C ALA A 327 1.19 17.82 -4.70
N THR A 328 2.01 16.77 -4.75
CA THR A 328 1.85 15.67 -5.71
C THR A 328 0.60 14.84 -5.38
N LEU A 329 0.45 14.45 -4.12
CA LEU A 329 -0.68 13.64 -3.67
C LEU A 329 -2.01 14.39 -3.81
N THR A 330 -2.02 15.67 -3.42
CA THR A 330 -3.20 16.54 -3.56
C THR A 330 -3.58 16.73 -5.04
N ALA A 331 -2.60 17.01 -5.91
CA ALA A 331 -2.85 17.18 -7.35
C ALA A 331 -3.37 15.91 -8.02
N ALA A 332 -2.96 14.73 -7.52
CA ALA A 332 -3.42 13.43 -8.01
C ALA A 332 -4.78 13.00 -7.42
N GLY A 333 -5.35 13.76 -6.49
CA GLY A 333 -6.58 13.38 -5.78
C GLY A 333 -6.39 12.10 -4.95
N PHE A 334 -5.20 11.94 -4.34
CA PHE A 334 -4.85 10.76 -3.56
C PHE A 334 -5.89 10.49 -2.47
N ALA A 335 -6.31 9.25 -2.30
CA ALA A 335 -7.29 8.86 -1.30
C ALA A 335 -6.62 8.68 0.06
N ASP A 336 -7.17 9.35 1.06
CA ASP A 336 -6.77 9.24 2.45
C ASP A 336 -7.69 8.26 3.15
N GLU A 337 -7.19 7.05 3.44
CA GLU A 337 -7.95 5.99 4.09
C GLU A 337 -8.41 6.38 5.49
N SER A 338 -7.64 7.17 6.22
CA SER A 338 -7.97 7.58 7.59
C SER A 338 -9.13 8.57 7.64
N ALA A 339 -9.25 9.39 6.61
CA ALA A 339 -10.31 10.40 6.47
C ALA A 339 -11.50 9.91 5.63
N GLY A 340 -11.34 8.82 4.87
CA GLY A 340 -12.34 8.35 3.90
C GLY A 340 -12.63 9.38 2.80
N ALA A 341 -11.64 10.19 2.43
CA ALA A 341 -11.76 11.31 1.51
C ALA A 341 -10.45 11.56 0.76
N ALA A 342 -10.43 12.50 -0.18
CA ALA A 342 -9.19 12.93 -0.82
C ALA A 342 -8.22 13.52 0.23
N TYR A 343 -6.93 13.26 0.04
CA TYR A 343 -5.87 13.77 0.90
C TYR A 343 -5.84 15.29 0.94
N ASP A 344 -5.82 15.83 2.14
CA ASP A 344 -5.67 17.26 2.43
C ASP A 344 -4.64 17.41 3.56
N PRO A 345 -3.44 17.96 3.28
CA PRO A 345 -2.39 18.12 4.28
C PRO A 345 -2.79 19.01 5.47
N ASN A 346 -3.80 19.90 5.29
CA ASN A 346 -4.26 20.77 6.38
C ASN A 346 -5.05 20.03 7.47
N ARG A 347 -5.38 18.76 7.29
CA ARG A 347 -5.97 17.91 8.33
C ARG A 347 -4.97 17.47 9.38
N TYR A 348 -3.69 17.58 9.10
CA TYR A 348 -2.59 17.10 9.93
C TYR A 348 -1.84 18.26 10.57
N GLY A 349 -1.16 17.98 11.66
CA GLY A 349 -0.24 18.94 12.27
C GLY A 349 0.95 19.25 11.37
N ALA A 350 1.84 20.15 11.83
CA ALA A 350 3.06 20.48 11.11
C ALA A 350 3.86 19.19 10.83
N HIS A 351 4.27 19.00 9.58
CA HIS A 351 5.00 17.85 9.07
C HIS A 351 5.92 18.26 7.91
N THR A 352 6.61 17.33 7.30
CA THR A 352 7.65 17.58 6.29
C THR A 352 7.16 18.08 4.93
N GLY A 353 5.87 18.37 4.77
CA GLY A 353 5.25 18.74 3.49
C GLY A 353 5.10 17.55 2.54
N GLY A 354 4.97 16.35 3.09
CA GLY A 354 4.77 15.11 2.34
C GLY A 354 4.52 13.90 3.21
N VAL A 355 4.25 12.79 2.56
CA VAL A 355 3.90 11.50 3.13
C VAL A 355 5.05 10.52 2.96
N PHE A 356 5.36 9.77 4.00
CA PHE A 356 6.32 8.67 3.95
C PHE A 356 5.63 7.37 3.58
N PHE A 357 6.18 6.66 2.60
CA PHE A 357 5.74 5.32 2.21
C PHE A 357 6.78 4.31 2.65
N LEU A 358 6.36 3.33 3.44
CA LEU A 358 7.19 2.37 4.16
C LEU A 358 6.84 0.96 3.73
N GLY A 359 7.80 0.20 3.24
CA GLY A 359 7.64 -1.22 2.91
C GLY A 359 7.87 -2.10 4.13
N VAL A 360 7.02 -3.11 4.31
CA VAL A 360 7.17 -4.15 5.32
C VAL A 360 7.42 -5.48 4.63
N GLU A 361 8.59 -6.10 4.88
CA GLU A 361 8.98 -7.35 4.26
C GLU A 361 7.95 -8.44 4.51
N GLY A 362 7.70 -8.77 5.78
CA GLY A 362 6.87 -9.92 6.17
C GLY A 362 5.42 -9.88 5.70
N THR A 363 4.94 -8.74 5.19
CA THR A 363 3.59 -8.61 4.63
C THR A 363 3.57 -8.29 3.13
N GLY A 364 4.70 -7.93 2.54
CA GLY A 364 4.76 -7.44 1.16
C GLY A 364 3.90 -6.20 0.93
N THR A 365 3.69 -5.38 1.96
CA THR A 365 2.76 -4.24 1.95
C THR A 365 3.51 -2.94 2.16
N VAL A 366 3.09 -1.89 1.45
CA VAL A 366 3.58 -0.52 1.64
C VAL A 366 2.52 0.30 2.37
N TYR A 367 2.94 0.99 3.43
CA TYR A 367 2.06 1.83 4.25
C TYR A 367 2.43 3.31 4.10
N GLY A 368 1.45 4.15 3.81
CA GLY A 368 1.62 5.60 3.75
C GLY A 368 1.32 6.26 5.09
N TYR A 369 2.27 7.05 5.60
CA TYR A 369 2.15 7.77 6.88
C TYR A 369 2.42 9.26 6.74
N VAL A 370 1.55 10.08 7.32
CA VAL A 370 1.88 11.46 7.70
C VAL A 370 2.58 11.42 9.06
N LEU A 371 3.82 11.89 9.11
CA LEU A 371 4.63 11.95 10.34
C LEU A 371 4.70 13.40 10.81
N GLU A 372 4.00 13.72 11.90
CA GLU A 372 3.90 15.09 12.40
C GLU A 372 5.07 15.48 13.30
N ASP A 373 5.45 16.75 13.25
CA ASP A 373 6.50 17.30 14.11
C ASP A 373 6.15 17.20 15.60
N GLY A 374 4.88 17.14 15.95
CA GLY A 374 4.38 16.86 17.30
C GLY A 374 4.63 15.43 17.79
N GLY A 375 5.01 14.49 16.90
CA GLY A 375 5.24 13.07 17.20
C GLY A 375 4.08 12.16 16.85
N ALA A 376 2.94 12.71 16.43
CA ALA A 376 1.84 11.90 15.90
C ALA A 376 2.24 11.27 14.55
N ALA A 377 1.67 10.11 14.27
CA ALA A 377 1.83 9.40 13.02
C ALA A 377 0.47 8.85 12.59
N THR A 378 -0.02 9.26 11.43
CA THR A 378 -1.31 8.82 10.92
C THR A 378 -1.11 8.01 9.65
N ARG A 379 -1.57 6.75 9.66
CA ARG A 379 -1.59 5.91 8.46
C ARG A 379 -2.73 6.36 7.55
N ILE A 380 -2.40 6.72 6.32
CA ILE A 380 -3.36 7.22 5.32
C ILE A 380 -3.45 6.34 4.09
N ALA A 381 -2.60 5.32 3.98
CA ALA A 381 -2.64 4.38 2.85
C ALA A 381 -2.12 3.00 3.23
N THR A 382 -2.69 1.99 2.59
CA THR A 382 -2.27 0.59 2.62
C THR A 382 -2.22 0.09 1.19
N ILE A 383 -1.00 -0.25 0.69
CA ILE A 383 -0.77 -0.62 -0.70
C ILE A 383 -0.22 -2.04 -0.73
N SER A 384 -0.99 -2.99 -1.23
CA SER A 384 -0.48 -4.33 -1.49
C SER A 384 0.49 -4.30 -2.66
N SER A 385 1.70 -4.77 -2.47
CA SER A 385 2.66 -4.91 -3.58
C SER A 385 2.35 -6.11 -4.47
N GLY A 386 1.67 -7.14 -3.93
CA GLY A 386 1.51 -8.45 -4.56
C GLY A 386 2.84 -9.21 -4.73
N MET A 387 3.89 -8.85 -3.97
CA MET A 387 5.18 -9.56 -3.86
C MET A 387 5.28 -10.23 -2.49
N SER A 388 6.16 -11.21 -2.35
CA SER A 388 6.42 -11.89 -1.07
C SER A 388 7.07 -10.97 -0.05
N GLY A 389 7.85 -9.97 -0.51
CA GLY A 389 8.50 -8.96 0.30
C GLY A 389 8.65 -7.65 -0.48
N VAL A 390 8.82 -6.54 0.22
CA VAL A 390 9.16 -5.24 -0.35
C VAL A 390 10.43 -4.76 0.33
N MET A 391 11.55 -4.83 -0.39
CA MET A 391 12.88 -4.51 0.12
C MET A 391 13.25 -3.05 -0.12
N GLU A 392 12.70 -2.41 -1.14
CA GLU A 392 12.88 -0.98 -1.35
C GLU A 392 11.66 -0.34 -2.02
N VAL A 393 11.40 0.92 -1.70
CA VAL A 393 10.39 1.76 -2.32
C VAL A 393 11.01 3.09 -2.75
N GLN A 394 10.95 3.42 -4.03
CA GLN A 394 11.48 4.68 -4.55
C GLN A 394 10.40 5.49 -5.26
N TRP A 395 10.28 6.76 -4.90
CA TRP A 395 9.46 7.71 -5.62
C TRP A 395 10.21 8.31 -6.81
N GLU A 396 9.68 8.13 -8.01
CA GLU A 396 10.18 8.77 -9.22
C GLU A 396 9.29 9.96 -9.60
N ALA A 397 9.73 11.15 -9.23
CA ALA A 397 8.91 12.37 -9.34
C ALA A 397 8.52 12.72 -10.78
N GLN A 398 9.43 12.56 -11.76
CA GLN A 398 9.18 12.92 -13.16
C GLN A 398 8.08 12.08 -13.80
N ALA A 399 8.00 10.80 -13.41
CA ALA A 399 7.03 9.84 -13.93
C ALA A 399 5.80 9.69 -13.01
N ALA A 400 5.79 10.38 -11.86
CA ALA A 400 4.77 10.31 -10.82
C ALA A 400 4.41 8.85 -10.49
N ARG A 401 5.44 8.07 -10.13
CA ARG A 401 5.29 6.63 -9.85
C ARG A 401 6.16 6.15 -8.70
N LEU A 402 5.71 5.11 -8.01
CA LEU A 402 6.52 4.35 -7.06
C LEU A 402 7.13 3.14 -7.78
N TRP A 403 8.39 2.90 -7.50
CA TRP A 403 9.06 1.63 -7.74
C TRP A 403 9.03 0.84 -6.44
N LEU A 404 8.58 -0.40 -6.49
CA LEU A 404 8.66 -1.37 -5.42
C LEU A 404 9.61 -2.47 -5.87
N VAL A 405 10.60 -2.76 -5.07
CA VAL A 405 11.66 -3.71 -5.39
C VAL A 405 11.63 -4.88 -4.43
N CYS A 406 11.83 -6.06 -4.97
CA CYS A 406 11.99 -7.29 -4.21
C CYS A 406 13.33 -7.92 -4.55
N ASP A 407 13.88 -8.64 -3.61
CA ASP A 407 15.17 -9.33 -3.64
C ASP A 407 15.18 -10.61 -4.49
N ASP A 408 16.08 -11.52 -4.15
CA ASP A 408 16.25 -12.81 -4.82
C ASP A 408 15.08 -13.77 -4.56
N THR A 409 14.30 -13.59 -3.49
CA THR A 409 13.11 -14.40 -3.17
C THR A 409 11.99 -14.21 -4.18
N CYS A 410 11.90 -13.01 -4.81
CA CYS A 410 11.03 -12.71 -5.94
C CYS A 410 11.78 -12.67 -7.29
N SER A 411 12.96 -13.24 -7.39
CA SER A 411 13.82 -13.20 -8.59
C SER A 411 14.22 -11.78 -9.00
N GLY A 412 14.33 -10.84 -8.06
CA GLY A 412 14.67 -9.43 -8.32
C GLY A 412 13.60 -8.68 -9.08
N ALA A 413 12.34 -8.98 -8.85
CA ALA A 413 11.22 -8.32 -9.53
C ALA A 413 11.06 -6.86 -9.09
N HIS A 414 10.65 -6.00 -10.04
CA HIS A 414 10.31 -4.61 -9.79
C HIS A 414 8.87 -4.35 -10.19
N ARG A 415 8.12 -3.65 -9.35
CA ARG A 415 6.75 -3.23 -9.64
C ARG A 415 6.64 -1.72 -9.71
N ILE A 416 5.88 -1.24 -10.67
CA ILE A 416 5.58 0.18 -10.83
C ILE A 416 4.15 0.41 -10.38
N MET A 417 3.98 1.31 -9.42
CA MET A 417 2.67 1.73 -8.94
C MET A 417 2.41 3.18 -9.35
N LYS A 418 1.20 3.47 -9.80
CA LYS A 418 0.73 4.83 -10.12
C LYS A 418 -0.60 5.11 -9.42
N ILE A 419 -0.85 6.37 -9.09
CA ILE A 419 -2.15 6.77 -8.56
C ILE A 419 -3.17 6.68 -9.69
N GLY A 420 -4.18 5.84 -9.50
CA GLY A 420 -5.29 5.65 -10.44
C GLY A 420 -6.39 6.69 -10.27
N GLY A 421 -7.42 6.61 -11.10
CA GLY A 421 -8.55 7.56 -11.07
C GLY A 421 -9.40 7.53 -9.79
N ASN A 422 -9.25 6.49 -8.98
CA ASN A 422 -9.86 6.37 -7.65
C ASN A 422 -9.00 6.99 -6.52
N GLY A 423 -7.85 7.57 -6.86
CA GLY A 423 -6.93 8.17 -5.90
C GLY A 423 -6.00 7.20 -5.18
N THR A 424 -6.04 5.90 -5.46
CA THR A 424 -5.16 4.91 -4.83
C THR A 424 -4.01 4.51 -5.75
N PHE A 425 -2.90 4.06 -5.18
CA PHE A 425 -1.83 3.45 -5.98
C PHE A 425 -2.30 2.12 -6.56
N ALA A 426 -2.12 1.94 -7.86
CA ALA A 426 -2.45 0.74 -8.60
C ALA A 426 -1.24 0.25 -9.41
N LEU A 427 -1.14 -1.06 -9.62
CA LEU A 427 -0.08 -1.67 -10.42
C LEU A 427 -0.15 -1.18 -11.87
N ALA A 428 0.93 -0.58 -12.36
CA ALA A 428 1.06 -0.10 -13.73
C ALA A 428 1.95 -0.99 -14.60
N ALA A 429 2.98 -1.61 -14.02
CA ALA A 429 3.87 -2.54 -14.73
C ALA A 429 4.59 -3.47 -13.75
N VAL A 430 5.03 -4.62 -14.24
CA VAL A 430 5.95 -5.53 -13.56
C VAL A 430 7.16 -5.72 -14.46
N HIS A 431 8.35 -5.53 -13.92
CA HIS A 431 9.59 -5.74 -14.68
C HIS A 431 10.44 -6.81 -14.02
N ASN A 432 11.04 -7.64 -14.84
CA ASN A 432 12.14 -8.49 -14.40
C ASN A 432 13.37 -7.62 -14.08
N ARG A 433 14.30 -8.14 -13.28
CA ARG A 433 15.61 -7.52 -13.16
C ARG A 433 16.32 -7.45 -14.53
N PRO A 434 17.31 -6.57 -14.73
CA PRO A 434 18.14 -6.58 -15.92
C PRO A 434 18.71 -7.98 -16.21
N SER A 435 18.63 -8.47 -17.43
CA SER A 435 19.07 -9.83 -17.76
C SER A 435 20.57 -10.09 -17.52
N GLY A 436 21.37 -9.04 -17.46
CA GLY A 436 22.79 -9.11 -17.11
C GLY A 436 23.08 -9.08 -15.60
N MET A 437 22.06 -9.02 -14.75
CA MET A 437 22.19 -9.07 -13.30
C MET A 437 21.85 -10.46 -12.77
N SER A 438 22.75 -11.07 -12.03
CA SER A 438 22.48 -12.31 -11.28
C SER A 438 21.33 -12.13 -10.31
N ASN A 439 20.73 -13.22 -9.84
CA ASN A 439 19.75 -13.15 -8.77
C ASN A 439 20.50 -12.96 -7.44
N LEU A 440 20.61 -11.72 -7.01
CA LEU A 440 21.34 -11.31 -5.81
C LEU A 440 20.33 -10.87 -4.75
N ASN A 441 20.74 -10.92 -3.50
CA ASN A 441 20.01 -10.31 -2.39
C ASN A 441 20.09 -8.78 -2.48
N ASN A 442 19.34 -8.19 -3.44
CA ASN A 442 19.31 -6.74 -3.64
C ASN A 442 18.18 -6.15 -2.80
N GLU A 443 18.54 -5.50 -1.72
CA GLU A 443 17.57 -4.86 -0.82
C GLU A 443 17.40 -3.37 -1.14
N GLY A 444 18.48 -2.62 -1.38
CA GLY A 444 18.40 -1.22 -1.72
C GLY A 444 18.27 -0.94 -3.22
N PHE A 445 17.59 0.16 -3.54
CA PHE A 445 17.42 0.63 -4.91
C PHE A 445 17.40 2.16 -4.97
N ALA A 446 18.20 2.77 -5.83
CA ALA A 446 18.20 4.21 -6.04
C ALA A 446 18.14 4.56 -7.53
N LEU A 447 17.32 5.56 -7.85
CA LEU A 447 17.22 6.17 -9.17
C LEU A 447 18.01 7.47 -9.21
N ALA A 448 18.85 7.64 -10.23
CA ALA A 448 19.46 8.93 -10.51
C ALA A 448 18.40 9.99 -10.88
N GLY A 449 18.72 11.26 -10.64
CA GLY A 449 17.87 12.37 -10.99
C GLY A 449 17.62 12.50 -12.49
N ALA A 450 16.65 13.34 -12.86
CA ALA A 450 16.36 13.62 -14.28
C ALA A 450 17.50 14.35 -14.99
N ASP A 451 18.31 15.09 -14.26
CA ASP A 451 19.49 15.79 -14.73
C ASP A 451 20.60 14.84 -15.21
N GLU A 452 20.58 13.58 -14.77
CA GLU A 452 21.49 12.53 -15.24
C GLU A 452 20.91 11.73 -16.43
N CYS A 453 19.73 12.11 -16.97
CA CYS A 453 19.18 11.49 -18.18
C CYS A 453 20.00 11.88 -19.42
N VAL A 454 20.75 10.95 -19.97
CA VAL A 454 21.58 11.15 -21.15
C VAL A 454 21.23 10.10 -22.21
N GLY A 455 20.89 10.56 -23.40
CA GLY A 455 20.52 9.64 -24.50
C GLY A 455 19.26 8.80 -24.23
N GLY A 456 18.35 9.29 -23.37
CA GLY A 456 17.11 8.61 -23.01
C GLY A 456 17.27 7.56 -21.91
N ALA A 457 18.40 7.52 -21.22
CA ALA A 457 18.65 6.62 -20.10
C ALA A 457 19.36 7.33 -18.94
N LYS A 458 19.07 6.90 -17.72
CA LYS A 458 19.72 7.39 -16.49
C LYS A 458 20.21 6.23 -15.64
N PRO A 459 21.24 6.47 -14.80
CA PRO A 459 21.73 5.43 -13.90
C PRO A 459 20.67 4.98 -12.88
N VAL A 460 20.77 3.70 -12.51
CA VAL A 460 20.13 3.14 -11.34
C VAL A 460 21.13 2.29 -10.57
N TYR A 461 20.93 2.17 -9.27
CA TYR A 461 21.79 1.46 -8.36
C TYR A 461 20.99 0.50 -7.51
N TRP A 462 21.58 -0.67 -7.22
CA TRP A 462 21.07 -1.65 -6.26
C TRP A 462 22.11 -1.87 -5.18
N ALA A 463 21.67 -2.02 -3.94
CA ALA A 463 22.50 -2.53 -2.87
C ALA A 463 22.38 -4.05 -2.80
N ASP A 464 23.52 -4.73 -2.90
CA ASP A 464 23.65 -6.16 -2.73
C ASP A 464 24.05 -6.45 -1.28
N ASP A 465 23.07 -6.77 -0.45
CA ASP A 465 23.23 -7.05 0.97
C ASP A 465 24.29 -8.14 1.22
N GLY A 466 24.32 -9.15 0.36
CA GLY A 466 25.31 -10.23 0.41
C GLY A 466 26.75 -9.80 0.09
N ASN A 467 27.03 -8.57 -0.32
CA ASN A 467 28.35 -8.10 -0.76
C ASN A 467 29.03 -9.09 -1.75
N THR A 468 28.26 -9.59 -2.71
CA THR A 468 28.68 -10.66 -3.61
C THR A 468 29.96 -10.28 -4.38
N SER A 469 30.96 -11.12 -4.30
CA SER A 469 32.30 -10.89 -4.89
C SER A 469 33.00 -9.63 -4.36
N GLY A 470 32.71 -9.21 -3.13
CA GLY A 470 33.30 -8.05 -2.48
C GLY A 470 32.70 -6.71 -2.92
N HIS A 471 31.54 -6.71 -3.54
CA HIS A 471 30.90 -5.47 -4.01
C HIS A 471 29.45 -5.37 -3.50
N ALA A 472 29.15 -4.27 -2.83
CA ALA A 472 27.83 -3.99 -2.26
C ALA A 472 26.95 -3.13 -3.18
N ILE A 473 27.49 -2.49 -4.22
CA ILE A 473 26.70 -1.63 -5.11
C ILE A 473 26.78 -2.12 -6.56
N ARG A 474 25.61 -2.30 -7.17
CA ARG A 474 25.44 -2.58 -8.60
C ARG A 474 24.93 -1.34 -9.32
N ARG A 475 25.32 -1.17 -10.57
CA ARG A 475 24.90 -0.07 -11.43
C ARG A 475 24.34 -0.62 -12.75
N GLY A 476 23.19 -0.14 -13.13
CA GLY A 476 22.59 -0.31 -14.44
C GLY A 476 22.06 1.00 -14.98
N THR A 477 21.16 0.92 -15.96
CA THR A 477 20.44 2.08 -16.48
C THR A 477 18.95 1.78 -16.64
N VAL A 478 18.13 2.81 -16.51
CA VAL A 478 16.71 2.78 -16.81
C VAL A 478 16.36 3.89 -17.80
N ASN A 479 15.36 3.64 -18.66
CA ASN A 479 14.88 4.65 -19.61
C ASN A 479 14.26 5.85 -18.87
N CYS A 480 14.52 7.01 -19.32
CA CYS A 480 14.00 8.29 -18.84
C CYS A 480 13.48 9.11 -20.05
#